data_08ead117bfd8b67dfb80be60ca39f398
#
_entry.id   08ead117bfd8b67dfb80be60ca39f398
#
_cell.length_a   1.000
_cell.length_b   1.000
_cell.length_c   1.000
_cell.angle_alpha   90.00
_cell.angle_beta   90.00
_cell.angle_gamma   90.00
#
_symmetry.space_group_name_H-M   'P 1'
#
loop_
_entity.id
_entity.type
_entity.pdbx_description
1 polymer ?
#
loop_
_entity_poly.entity_id
_entity_poly.type
_entity_poly.pdbx_seq_one_letter_code
_entity_poly.pdbx_strand_id
1 'polypeptide(L)'
;MSTANRSELFQTIATLLTPIRNEKGCLSSRFYLDSADNNSAMLVEEWETEGDWDNHLRSRDCSVFLGAVSVLCRPAGVEFKLLSYVAGIEAITAARKVHAMDY
;
A
#
# COMPACT_ATOMS: atom_id res chain seq x y z
N MET A 1 -2.51 10.89 -14.32
CA MET A 1 -1.23 11.45 -13.82
C MET A 1 -0.35 11.77 -15.00
N SER A 2 0.15 13.00 -15.13
CA SER A 2 1.07 13.37 -16.20
C SER A 2 2.45 12.73 -15.94
N THR A 3 3.29 12.64 -16.98
CA THR A 3 4.64 12.06 -16.83
C THR A 3 5.48 12.83 -15.80
N ALA A 4 5.43 14.17 -15.83
CA ALA A 4 6.15 15.01 -14.88
C ALA A 4 5.67 14.78 -13.44
N ASN A 5 4.36 14.77 -13.21
CA ASN A 5 3.78 14.54 -11.89
C ASN A 5 4.06 13.13 -11.39
N ARG A 6 4.12 12.15 -12.30
CA ARG A 6 4.47 10.77 -11.95
C ARG A 6 5.88 10.68 -11.38
N SER A 7 6.83 11.34 -12.03
CA SER A 7 8.22 11.34 -11.57
C SER A 7 8.34 11.98 -10.18
N GLU A 8 7.69 13.13 -9.97
CA GLU A 8 7.67 13.80 -8.67
C GLU A 8 7.03 12.95 -7.59
N LEU A 9 5.91 12.29 -7.91
CA LEU A 9 5.22 11.41 -6.98
C LEU A 9 6.12 10.24 -6.57
N PHE A 10 6.80 9.60 -7.52
CA PHE A 10 7.68 8.49 -7.23
C PHE A 10 8.84 8.91 -6.35
N GLN A 11 9.44 10.07 -6.60
CA GLN A 11 10.51 10.61 -5.75
C GLN A 11 10.01 10.93 -4.35
N THR A 12 8.83 11.51 -4.24
CA THR A 12 8.21 11.82 -2.95
C THR A 12 7.94 10.55 -2.16
N ILE A 13 7.35 9.54 -2.78
CA ILE A 13 7.08 8.26 -2.13
C ILE A 13 8.38 7.61 -1.68
N ALA A 14 9.39 7.55 -2.56
CA ALA A 14 10.68 6.96 -2.21
C ALA A 14 11.31 7.65 -1.00
N THR A 15 11.21 8.98 -0.93
CA THR A 15 11.72 9.76 0.20
C THR A 15 10.96 9.46 1.48
N LEU A 16 9.64 9.27 1.41
CA LEU A 16 8.79 9.06 2.58
C LEU A 16 8.81 7.62 3.09
N LEU A 17 9.18 6.65 2.26
CA LEU A 17 9.17 5.24 2.67
C LEU A 17 10.13 4.97 3.84
N THR A 18 11.29 5.60 3.87
CA THR A 18 12.25 5.37 4.95
C THR A 18 11.72 5.78 6.32
N PRO A 19 11.20 7.00 6.53
CA PRO A 19 10.61 7.35 7.82
C PRO A 19 9.38 6.53 8.15
N ILE A 20 8.54 6.18 7.18
CA ILE A 20 7.38 5.33 7.41
C ILE A 20 7.80 3.94 7.89
N ARG A 21 8.82 3.36 7.27
CA ARG A 21 9.36 2.05 7.67
C ARG A 21 9.94 2.05 9.08
N ASN A 22 10.34 3.20 9.59
CA ASN A 22 10.86 3.35 10.93
C ASN A 22 9.78 3.67 11.98
N GLU A 23 8.53 3.85 11.58
CA GLU A 23 7.44 4.06 12.52
C GLU A 23 7.18 2.78 13.32
N LYS A 24 6.75 2.94 14.58
CA LYS A 24 6.44 1.82 15.45
C LYS A 24 5.39 0.90 14.82
N GLY A 25 5.69 -0.37 14.75
CA GLY A 25 4.77 -1.39 14.25
C GLY A 25 4.72 -1.52 12.74
N CYS A 26 5.49 -0.73 12.00
CA CYS A 26 5.57 -0.91 10.55
C CYS A 26 6.39 -2.17 10.23
N LEU A 27 5.73 -3.18 9.69
CA LEU A 27 6.37 -4.43 9.26
C LEU A 27 6.94 -4.29 7.85
N SER A 28 6.23 -3.61 6.97
CA SER A 28 6.72 -3.30 5.63
C SER A 28 5.95 -2.13 5.04
N SER A 29 6.60 -1.44 4.12
CA SER A 29 5.99 -0.38 3.31
C SER A 29 6.62 -0.45 1.94
N ARG A 30 5.82 -0.78 0.91
CA ARG A 30 6.31 -1.06 -0.43
C ARG A 30 5.45 -0.37 -1.48
N PHE A 31 6.12 0.12 -2.51
CA PHE A 31 5.49 0.82 -3.60
C PHE A 31 5.63 0.00 -4.88
N TYR A 32 4.50 -0.25 -5.54
CA TYR A 32 4.44 -1.07 -6.74
C TYR A 32 3.87 -0.28 -7.91
N LEU A 33 4.42 -0.53 -9.09
CA LEU A 33 3.90 0.03 -10.34
C LEU A 33 3.11 -1.04 -11.08
N ASP A 34 2.00 -0.62 -11.69
CA ASP A 34 1.23 -1.53 -12.54
C ASP A 34 1.99 -1.76 -13.84
N SER A 35 2.19 -3.02 -14.22
CA SER A 35 2.93 -3.37 -15.43
C SER A 35 2.16 -3.07 -16.72
N ALA A 36 0.84 -2.96 -16.63
CA ALA A 36 -0.05 -2.73 -17.78
C ALA A 36 -0.51 -1.29 -17.90
N ASP A 37 -0.41 -0.49 -16.83
CA ASP A 37 -0.87 0.89 -16.80
C ASP A 37 0.18 1.78 -16.14
N ASN A 38 0.88 2.56 -16.95
CA ASN A 38 1.95 3.45 -16.49
C ASN A 38 1.46 4.56 -15.54
N ASN A 39 0.17 4.76 -15.44
CA ASN A 39 -0.42 5.80 -14.59
C ASN A 39 -1.01 5.23 -13.30
N SER A 40 -0.81 3.95 -13.05
CA SER A 40 -1.35 3.27 -11.88
C SER A 40 -0.22 2.74 -10.99
N ALA A 41 -0.39 2.92 -9.69
CA ALA A 41 0.58 2.48 -8.69
C ALA A 41 -0.15 2.12 -7.41
N MET A 42 0.50 1.32 -6.57
CA MET A 42 -0.07 0.88 -5.31
C MET A 42 0.98 0.94 -4.21
N LEU A 43 0.62 1.56 -3.10
CA LEU A 43 1.42 1.51 -1.87
C LEU A 43 0.81 0.45 -0.97
N VAL A 44 1.64 -0.52 -0.56
CA VAL A 44 1.21 -1.61 0.33
C VAL A 44 1.98 -1.50 1.63
N GLU A 45 1.25 -1.41 2.73
CA GLU A 45 1.83 -1.34 4.06
C GLU A 45 1.30 -2.45 4.94
N GLU A 46 2.17 -3.00 5.76
CA GLU A 46 1.81 -3.99 6.76
C GLU A 46 2.17 -3.47 8.14
N TRP A 47 1.22 -3.58 9.06
CA TRP A 47 1.37 -3.06 10.43
C TRP A 47 1.14 -4.18 11.44
N GLU A 48 1.91 -4.17 12.52
CA GLU A 48 1.85 -5.19 13.55
C GLU A 48 0.50 -5.21 14.26
N THR A 49 -0.07 -4.03 14.54
CA THR A 49 -1.36 -3.90 15.22
C THR A 49 -2.22 -2.83 14.55
N GLU A 50 -3.52 -2.90 14.80
CA GLU A 50 -4.46 -1.85 14.38
C GLU A 50 -4.13 -0.50 15.02
N GLY A 51 -3.66 -0.51 16.28
CA GLY A 51 -3.25 0.69 16.97
C GLY A 51 -2.06 1.38 16.30
N ASP A 52 -1.09 0.61 15.86
CA ASP A 52 0.07 1.13 15.13
C ASP A 52 -0.34 1.70 13.78
N TRP A 53 -1.24 1.05 13.07
CA TRP A 53 -1.84 1.56 11.85
C TRP A 53 -2.55 2.89 12.09
N ASP A 54 -3.37 2.97 13.13
CA ASP A 54 -4.09 4.18 13.48
C ASP A 54 -3.15 5.34 13.82
N ASN A 55 -2.08 5.05 14.57
CA ASN A 55 -1.06 6.03 14.87
C ASN A 55 -0.36 6.53 13.61
N HIS A 56 -0.08 5.63 12.65
CA HIS A 56 0.49 6.02 11.36
C HIS A 56 -0.44 6.97 10.60
N LEU A 57 -1.74 6.69 10.58
CA LEU A 57 -2.70 7.55 9.88
C LEU A 57 -2.72 8.98 10.44
N ARG A 58 -2.38 9.14 11.71
CA ARG A 58 -2.30 10.45 12.38
C ARG A 58 -0.91 11.07 12.33
N SER A 59 0.06 10.37 11.76
CA SER A 59 1.44 10.81 11.74
C SER A 59 1.66 11.96 10.77
N ARG A 60 2.76 12.69 11.00
CA ARG A 60 3.20 13.74 10.08
C ARG A 60 3.55 13.15 8.71
N ASP A 61 4.19 11.99 8.69
CA ASP A 61 4.60 11.33 7.44
C ASP A 61 3.39 11.01 6.58
N CYS A 62 2.31 10.51 7.18
CA CYS A 62 1.06 10.24 6.47
C CYS A 62 0.44 11.53 5.95
N SER A 63 0.46 12.59 6.75
CA SER A 63 -0.06 13.90 6.36
C SER A 63 0.69 14.47 5.15
N VAL A 64 2.00 14.38 5.16
CA VAL A 64 2.85 14.82 4.04
C VAL A 64 2.58 13.97 2.79
N PHE A 65 2.46 12.67 2.96
CA PHE A 65 2.15 11.75 1.86
C PHE A 65 0.80 12.09 1.22
N LEU A 66 -0.25 12.26 2.03
CA LEU A 66 -1.58 12.60 1.54
C LEU A 66 -1.61 13.96 0.85
N GLY A 67 -0.85 14.91 1.37
CA GLY A 67 -0.69 16.23 0.74
C GLY A 67 -0.06 16.12 -0.65
N ALA A 68 1.00 15.33 -0.78
CA ALA A 68 1.65 15.10 -2.07
C ALA A 68 0.71 14.42 -3.07
N VAL A 69 -0.02 13.40 -2.62
CA VAL A 69 -0.99 12.68 -3.46
C VAL A 69 -2.09 13.62 -3.95
N SER A 70 -2.60 14.50 -3.09
CA SER A 70 -3.68 15.43 -3.46
C SER A 70 -3.25 16.45 -4.50
N VAL A 71 -1.95 16.79 -4.55
CA VAL A 71 -1.40 17.73 -5.55
C VAL A 71 -1.04 17.03 -6.85
N LEU A 72 -0.46 15.82 -6.77
CA LEU A 72 0.14 15.13 -7.91
C LEU A 72 -0.80 14.12 -8.58
N CYS A 73 -1.84 13.68 -7.89
CA CYS A 73 -2.80 12.69 -8.40
C CYS A 73 -4.21 13.27 -8.42
N ARG A 74 -5.08 12.64 -9.23
CA ARG A 74 -6.51 12.95 -9.19
C ARG A 74 -7.09 12.39 -7.90
N PRO A 75 -7.76 13.20 -7.07
CA PRO A 75 -8.35 12.70 -5.82
C PRO A 75 -9.31 11.51 -6.02
N ALA A 76 -10.08 11.52 -7.11
CA ALA A 76 -11.01 10.46 -7.43
C ALA A 76 -10.33 9.14 -7.82
N GLY A 77 -9.02 9.18 -8.12
CA GLY A 77 -8.25 7.99 -8.46
C GLY A 77 -7.52 7.36 -7.27
N VAL A 78 -7.73 7.89 -6.06
CA VAL A 78 -7.06 7.38 -4.86
C VAL A 78 -8.05 6.54 -4.06
N GLU A 79 -7.69 5.28 -3.82
CA GLU A 79 -8.49 4.35 -3.02
C GLU A 79 -7.66 3.82 -1.86
N PHE A 80 -8.33 3.60 -0.73
CA PHE A 80 -7.73 2.96 0.43
C PHE A 80 -8.48 1.66 0.72
N LYS A 81 -7.73 0.57 0.90
CA LYS A 81 -8.29 -0.74 1.22
C LYS A 81 -7.59 -1.28 2.43
N LEU A 82 -8.37 -1.72 3.41
CA LEU A 82 -7.85 -2.39 4.60
C LEU A 82 -8.00 -3.89 4.44
N LEU A 83 -6.88 -4.61 4.54
CA LEU A 83 -6.87 -6.06 4.49
C LEU A 83 -6.43 -6.59 5.84
N SER A 84 -7.25 -7.42 6.46
CA SER A 84 -6.98 -7.96 7.79
C SER A 84 -6.57 -9.43 7.78
N TYR A 85 -6.59 -10.08 6.62
CA TYR A 85 -6.25 -11.49 6.47
C TYR A 85 -5.21 -11.69 5.36
N VAL A 86 -4.14 -12.42 5.71
CA VAL A 86 -3.10 -12.84 4.78
C VAL A 86 -2.92 -14.35 4.93
N ALA A 87 -2.89 -15.08 3.81
CA ALA A 87 -2.71 -16.52 3.80
C ALA A 87 -1.61 -16.92 2.83
N GLY A 88 -0.92 -18.00 3.16
CA GLY A 88 0.12 -18.56 2.32
C GLY A 88 -0.38 -19.63 1.36
N ILE A 89 0.56 -20.27 0.68
CA ILE A 89 0.26 -21.31 -0.33
C ILE A 89 -0.52 -22.50 0.28
N GLU A 90 -0.33 -22.78 1.56
CA GLU A 90 -1.03 -23.86 2.26
C GLU A 90 -2.55 -23.65 2.30
N ALA A 91 -3.00 -22.40 2.37
CA ALA A 91 -4.42 -22.10 2.33
C ALA A 91 -5.01 -22.40 0.95
N ILE A 92 -4.27 -22.11 -0.11
CA ILE A 92 -4.67 -22.41 -1.48
C ILE A 92 -4.74 -23.93 -1.67
N THR A 93 -3.74 -24.64 -1.20
CA THR A 93 -3.68 -26.12 -1.28
C THR A 93 -4.84 -26.76 -0.55
N ALA A 94 -5.15 -26.28 0.66
CA ALA A 94 -6.27 -26.78 1.45
C ALA A 94 -7.61 -26.53 0.74
N ALA A 95 -7.84 -25.34 0.20
CA ALA A 95 -9.05 -25.01 -0.54
C ALA A 95 -9.22 -25.89 -1.78
N ARG A 96 -8.12 -26.12 -2.52
CA ARG A 96 -8.16 -26.97 -3.71
C ARG A 96 -8.46 -28.42 -3.38
N LYS A 97 -7.95 -28.96 -2.26
CA LYS A 97 -8.26 -30.32 -1.80
C LYS A 97 -9.73 -30.47 -1.47
N VAL A 98 -10.32 -29.49 -0.78
CA VAL A 98 -11.75 -29.52 -0.46
C VAL A 98 -12.57 -29.55 -1.75
N HIS A 99 -12.27 -28.70 -2.71
CA HIS A 99 -12.97 -28.69 -4.00
C HIS A 99 -12.79 -29.98 -4.78
N ALA A 100 -11.57 -30.56 -4.75
CA ALA A 100 -11.30 -31.83 -5.42
C ALA A 100 -12.10 -32.99 -4.80
N MET A 101 -12.38 -32.93 -3.48
CA MET A 101 -13.17 -33.95 -2.78
C MET A 101 -14.68 -33.83 -3.06
N ASP A 102 -15.14 -32.67 -3.49
CA ASP A 102 -16.55 -32.43 -3.81
C ASP A 102 -16.95 -33.00 -5.20
N TYR A 103 -15.98 -33.44 -5.96
CA TYR A 103 -16.20 -34.06 -7.26
C TYR A 103 -15.95 -35.58 -7.17
#